data_975b299d8b01cdca86582a3f8e69d731
#
_entry.id   975b299d8b01cdca86582a3f8e69d731
#
_cell.length_a   1.000
_cell.length_b   1.000
_cell.length_c   1.000
_cell.angle_alpha   90.00
_cell.angle_beta   90.00
_cell.angle_gamma   90.00
#
_symmetry.space_group_name_H-M   'P 1'
#
loop_
_entity.id
_entity.type
_entity.pdbx_description
1 polymer ?
#
loop_
_entity_poly.entity_id
_entity_poly.type
_entity_poly.pdbx_seq_one_letter_code
_entity_poly.pdbx_strand_id
1 'polypeptide(L)'
;MHFKPDDRETLKLTKWELKNLHLPPVTTVTLYECAAPVEFLRHRLAMILEKNPWVTSRIVKTATADSVVALEYAKTFDLGPTIDQHFSLYGPGNVGFSLSMSYEELVHCLLPVQCARSKQATDEDEPLFKVAVVPIEAEDMDNNLATTPLQQTMTLPGFALVVSMNHTLGDGHTYYKLYGMISADKEVEVLDPVRVADFEEAKTEVIGEKENAMFTSSGISLGIIGNYWGSKVTRREPQNVCIHAVDPTWMAQEKIKTKQDGQVPFVSTNDALTSWFFREMKSDINLMLVNFRSRHPSVLNLPDYHVGNYEANLPYFPGDVETPALIRQSIRDADWAFRARRAGSPKTKIPGFWRLLHNKAAIITNWATFYCDVNLQDNSQNNESTIKPKLHLPIMEPDGIITSVWNSAIIFRPRAGELGMLMITRRFDSDMLAQKKEQDGPDAPLGKRIV
;
A
#
# COMPACT_ATOMS: atom_id res chain seq x y z
N MET A 1 -24.22 19.05 1.77
CA MET A 1 -25.32 18.07 1.51
C MET A 1 -26.32 18.10 2.65
N HIS A 2 -27.62 18.38 2.42
CA HIS A 2 -28.67 18.26 3.44
C HIS A 2 -29.30 16.87 3.33
N PHE A 3 -28.83 15.94 4.14
CA PHE A 3 -29.42 14.59 4.25
C PHE A 3 -30.58 14.58 5.25
N LYS A 4 -31.58 13.74 4.98
CA LYS A 4 -32.60 13.44 6.01
C LYS A 4 -31.94 12.70 7.17
N PRO A 5 -32.16 13.08 8.43
CA PRO A 5 -31.46 12.47 9.58
C PRO A 5 -31.63 10.94 9.72
N ASP A 6 -32.76 10.41 9.21
CA ASP A 6 -33.16 9.00 9.41
C ASP A 6 -32.49 8.00 8.44
N ASP A 7 -31.67 8.47 7.46
CA ASP A 7 -31.10 7.61 6.43
C ASP A 7 -29.57 7.43 6.56
N ARG A 8 -29.01 7.78 7.71
CA ARG A 8 -27.58 7.68 7.97
C ARG A 8 -27.21 6.40 8.71
N GLU A 9 -26.11 5.79 8.29
CA GLU A 9 -25.46 4.71 9.03
C GLU A 9 -24.13 5.15 9.61
N THR A 10 -23.83 4.62 10.79
CA THR A 10 -22.57 4.86 11.50
C THR A 10 -21.81 3.55 11.64
N LEU A 11 -20.57 3.53 11.11
CA LEU A 11 -19.65 2.41 11.26
C LEU A 11 -18.65 2.72 12.38
N LYS A 12 -18.66 1.89 13.41
CA LYS A 12 -17.68 1.98 14.50
C LYS A 12 -16.33 1.49 14.00
N LEU A 13 -15.29 2.26 14.27
CA LEU A 13 -13.92 1.89 13.99
C LEU A 13 -13.37 0.92 15.04
N THR A 14 -12.49 0.02 14.62
CA THR A 14 -11.74 -0.84 15.53
C THR A 14 -10.74 -0.04 16.37
N LYS A 15 -10.27 -0.61 17.48
CA LYS A 15 -9.22 0.02 18.30
C LYS A 15 -7.92 0.25 17.51
N TRP A 16 -7.63 -0.61 16.55
CA TRP A 16 -6.48 -0.48 15.64
C TRP A 16 -6.65 0.72 14.70
N GLU A 17 -7.81 0.86 14.07
CA GLU A 17 -8.11 1.98 13.18
C GLU A 17 -8.03 3.33 13.91
N LEU A 18 -8.59 3.40 15.13
CA LEU A 18 -8.52 4.61 15.97
C LEU A 18 -7.09 5.03 16.34
N LYS A 19 -6.18 4.07 16.54
CA LYS A 19 -4.76 4.36 16.80
C LYS A 19 -4.01 4.83 15.55
N ASN A 20 -4.51 4.51 14.37
CA ASN A 20 -3.82 4.71 13.10
C ASN A 20 -4.41 5.83 12.21
N LEU A 21 -5.19 6.75 12.77
CA LEU A 21 -5.76 7.92 12.06
C LEU A 21 -4.70 8.85 11.43
N HIS A 22 -3.43 8.66 11.75
CA HIS A 22 -2.30 9.42 11.19
C HIS A 22 -1.70 8.79 9.94
N LEU A 23 -2.12 7.58 9.57
CA LEU A 23 -1.61 6.92 8.38
C LEU A 23 -1.93 7.72 7.11
N PRO A 24 -1.00 7.74 6.14
CA PRO A 24 -1.27 8.35 4.85
C PRO A 24 -2.35 7.54 4.09
N PRO A 25 -3.04 8.16 3.13
CA PRO A 25 -3.95 7.42 2.26
C PRO A 25 -3.22 6.33 1.48
N VAL A 26 -3.92 5.26 1.15
CA VAL A 26 -3.44 4.28 0.17
C VAL A 26 -3.68 4.88 -1.21
N THR A 27 -2.61 5.13 -1.95
CA THR A 27 -2.68 5.79 -3.25
C THR A 27 -1.84 5.05 -4.27
N THR A 28 -2.36 4.95 -5.49
CA THR A 28 -1.58 4.50 -6.65
C THR A 28 -1.80 5.43 -7.84
N VAL A 29 -0.84 5.44 -8.75
CA VAL A 29 -0.93 6.06 -10.07
C VAL A 29 -0.79 5.00 -11.14
N THR A 30 -1.68 5.05 -12.13
CA THR A 30 -1.67 4.13 -13.27
C THR A 30 -1.62 4.92 -14.56
N LEU A 31 -0.62 4.67 -15.39
CA LEU A 31 -0.38 5.40 -16.64
C LEU A 31 -1.03 4.70 -17.83
N TYR A 32 -1.65 5.49 -18.71
CA TYR A 32 -2.28 5.05 -19.95
C TYR A 32 -1.83 5.90 -21.14
N GLU A 33 -1.60 5.25 -22.30
CA GLU A 33 -1.20 5.92 -23.56
C GLU A 33 -2.40 6.18 -24.47
N CYS A 34 -3.33 7.01 -24.02
CA CYS A 34 -4.50 7.40 -24.79
C CYS A 34 -5.16 8.62 -24.16
N ALA A 35 -6.18 9.17 -24.81
CA ALA A 35 -7.09 10.12 -24.19
C ALA A 35 -7.87 9.43 -23.06
N ALA A 36 -8.13 10.17 -21.97
CA ALA A 36 -8.87 9.62 -20.84
C ALA A 36 -10.34 9.36 -21.19
N PRO A 37 -10.87 8.16 -20.99
CA PRO A 37 -12.28 7.84 -21.20
C PRO A 37 -13.11 8.31 -20.00
N VAL A 38 -13.29 9.63 -19.88
CA VAL A 38 -13.87 10.31 -18.71
C VAL A 38 -15.26 9.78 -18.37
N GLU A 39 -16.14 9.66 -19.38
CA GLU A 39 -17.51 9.20 -19.18
C GLU A 39 -17.58 7.76 -18.69
N PHE A 40 -16.71 6.89 -19.21
CA PHE A 40 -16.56 5.53 -18.71
C PHE A 40 -16.12 5.50 -17.24
N LEU A 41 -15.11 6.29 -16.87
CA LEU A 41 -14.60 6.34 -15.49
C LEU A 41 -15.66 6.87 -14.51
N ARG A 42 -16.39 7.92 -14.91
CA ARG A 42 -17.51 8.47 -14.12
C ARG A 42 -18.62 7.44 -13.94
N HIS A 43 -18.99 6.71 -15.01
CA HIS A 43 -19.99 5.67 -14.93
C HIS A 43 -19.57 4.51 -14.02
N ARG A 44 -18.32 4.04 -14.12
CA ARG A 44 -17.79 3.01 -13.21
C ARG A 44 -17.79 3.46 -11.75
N LEU A 45 -17.37 4.71 -11.49
CA LEU A 45 -17.42 5.28 -10.15
C LEU A 45 -18.86 5.36 -9.63
N ALA A 46 -19.81 5.78 -10.44
CA ALA A 46 -21.23 5.78 -10.09
C ALA A 46 -21.71 4.41 -9.61
N MET A 47 -21.43 3.36 -10.38
CA MET A 47 -21.80 1.99 -10.03
C MET A 47 -21.14 1.53 -8.70
N ILE A 48 -19.86 1.92 -8.46
CA ILE A 48 -19.16 1.61 -7.21
C ILE A 48 -19.85 2.27 -6.03
N LEU A 49 -20.17 3.56 -6.12
CA LEU A 49 -20.80 4.32 -5.05
C LEU A 49 -22.23 3.84 -4.75
N GLU A 50 -23.01 3.52 -5.80
CA GLU A 50 -24.38 2.98 -5.65
C GLU A 50 -24.38 1.62 -4.95
N LYS A 51 -23.51 0.69 -5.35
CA LYS A 51 -23.39 -0.63 -4.73
C LYS A 51 -22.71 -0.62 -3.36
N ASN A 52 -21.88 0.40 -3.09
CA ASN A 52 -21.08 0.54 -1.88
C ASN A 52 -21.23 1.94 -1.27
N PRO A 53 -22.41 2.33 -0.76
CA PRO A 53 -22.65 3.68 -0.23
C PRO A 53 -21.68 4.08 0.89
N TRP A 54 -21.13 3.12 1.63
CA TRP A 54 -20.14 3.35 2.68
C TRP A 54 -18.85 4.01 2.17
N VAL A 55 -18.55 3.95 0.87
CA VAL A 55 -17.41 4.64 0.25
C VAL A 55 -17.57 6.17 0.34
N THR A 56 -18.82 6.66 0.42
CA THR A 56 -19.12 8.09 0.59
C THR A 56 -19.02 8.56 2.05
N SER A 57 -18.53 7.70 2.96
CA SER A 57 -18.42 8.02 4.39
C SER A 57 -17.60 9.28 4.65
N ARG A 58 -17.93 9.92 5.77
CA ARG A 58 -17.15 10.98 6.41
C ARG A 58 -16.65 10.51 7.77
N ILE A 59 -15.55 11.08 8.22
CA ILE A 59 -15.04 10.87 9.57
C ILE A 59 -15.69 11.91 10.48
N VAL A 60 -16.51 11.44 11.42
CA VAL A 60 -17.22 12.32 12.36
C VAL A 60 -16.79 12.05 13.81
N LYS A 61 -16.74 13.10 14.63
CA LYS A 61 -16.57 12.93 16.07
C LYS A 61 -17.83 12.36 16.68
N THR A 62 -17.66 11.42 17.59
CA THR A 62 -18.77 10.81 18.31
C THR A 62 -18.83 11.36 19.74
N ALA A 63 -20.06 11.50 20.26
CA ALA A 63 -20.28 11.93 21.65
C ALA A 63 -20.18 10.77 22.66
N THR A 64 -19.87 9.53 22.21
CA THR A 64 -19.81 8.35 23.05
C THR A 64 -18.43 8.15 23.64
N ALA A 65 -18.36 7.70 24.90
CA ALA A 65 -17.11 7.46 25.63
C ALA A 65 -16.21 6.37 24.99
N ASP A 66 -16.78 5.49 24.15
CA ASP A 66 -16.09 4.32 23.61
C ASP A 66 -15.37 4.58 22.26
N SER A 67 -15.71 5.65 21.55
CA SER A 67 -15.01 6.01 20.30
C SER A 67 -14.98 7.51 20.12
N VAL A 68 -13.79 8.02 19.79
CA VAL A 68 -13.58 9.47 19.53
C VAL A 68 -14.10 9.85 18.15
N VAL A 69 -14.04 8.94 17.18
CA VAL A 69 -14.48 9.13 15.79
C VAL A 69 -15.14 7.87 15.22
N ALA A 70 -15.99 8.07 14.23
CA ALA A 70 -16.64 6.99 13.47
C ALA A 70 -16.73 7.38 12.00
N LEU A 71 -17.07 6.41 11.14
CA LEU A 71 -17.47 6.68 9.76
C LEU A 71 -18.99 6.83 9.70
N GLU A 72 -19.47 7.88 9.06
CA GLU A 72 -20.90 8.09 8.85
C GLU A 72 -21.18 8.26 7.35
N TYR A 73 -22.19 7.59 6.81
CA TYR A 73 -22.62 7.71 5.43
C TYR A 73 -24.13 7.67 5.30
N ALA A 74 -24.67 8.21 4.21
CA ALA A 74 -26.07 8.08 3.83
C ALA A 74 -26.28 6.84 2.97
N LYS A 75 -27.36 6.06 3.23
CA LYS A 75 -27.74 4.92 2.37
C LYS A 75 -28.20 5.35 1.00
N THR A 76 -28.83 6.51 0.94
CA THR A 76 -29.32 7.14 -0.29
C THR A 76 -28.73 8.52 -0.44
N PHE A 77 -28.32 8.89 -1.62
CA PHE A 77 -27.69 10.17 -1.92
C PHE A 77 -27.96 10.60 -3.37
N ASP A 78 -27.77 11.87 -3.66
CA ASP A 78 -27.79 12.37 -5.04
C ASP A 78 -26.47 11.99 -5.72
N LEU A 79 -26.58 11.11 -6.72
CA LEU A 79 -25.44 10.51 -7.39
C LEU A 79 -24.58 11.54 -8.13
N GLY A 80 -25.20 12.49 -8.82
CA GLY A 80 -24.49 13.50 -9.62
C GLY A 80 -23.49 14.32 -8.80
N PRO A 81 -23.94 15.08 -7.80
CA PRO A 81 -23.06 15.84 -6.91
C PRO A 81 -22.06 14.97 -6.14
N THR A 82 -22.44 13.72 -5.80
CA THR A 82 -21.55 12.82 -5.11
C THR A 82 -20.40 12.35 -6.01
N ILE A 83 -20.69 12.03 -7.28
CA ILE A 83 -19.62 11.73 -8.25
C ILE A 83 -18.67 12.91 -8.38
N ASP A 84 -19.17 14.13 -8.46
CA ASP A 84 -18.35 15.34 -8.61
C ASP A 84 -17.42 15.58 -7.42
N GLN A 85 -17.77 15.11 -6.22
CA GLN A 85 -16.87 15.13 -5.05
C GLN A 85 -15.78 14.06 -5.11
N HIS A 86 -16.08 12.88 -5.66
CA HIS A 86 -15.19 11.73 -5.69
C HIS A 86 -14.36 11.62 -6.98
N PHE A 87 -14.74 12.35 -8.04
CA PHE A 87 -14.07 12.36 -9.34
C PHE A 87 -13.52 13.72 -9.68
N SER A 88 -12.23 13.78 -10.06
CA SER A 88 -11.59 15.02 -10.49
C SER A 88 -10.94 14.84 -11.85
N LEU A 89 -11.22 15.80 -12.75
CA LEU A 89 -10.54 15.90 -14.04
C LEU A 89 -9.66 17.15 -14.01
N TYR A 90 -8.36 16.97 -14.09
CA TYR A 90 -7.39 18.05 -14.12
C TYR A 90 -7.08 18.43 -15.57
N GLY A 91 -6.98 19.74 -15.83
CA GLY A 91 -6.49 20.25 -17.11
C GLY A 91 -4.96 20.29 -17.16
N PRO A 92 -4.39 20.46 -18.37
CA PRO A 92 -2.95 20.69 -18.53
C PRO A 92 -2.47 21.87 -17.66
N GLY A 93 -1.31 21.74 -17.05
CA GLY A 93 -0.72 22.75 -16.15
C GLY A 93 -1.28 22.81 -14.73
N ASN A 94 -2.40 22.12 -14.44
CA ASN A 94 -3.01 22.20 -13.10
C ASN A 94 -2.25 21.39 -12.05
N VAL A 95 -1.66 20.27 -12.44
CA VAL A 95 -0.89 19.37 -11.57
C VAL A 95 0.56 19.33 -11.97
N GLY A 96 0.86 19.54 -13.26
CA GLY A 96 2.21 19.59 -13.80
C GLY A 96 2.90 18.21 -13.84
N PHE A 97 2.14 17.13 -14.08
CA PHE A 97 2.70 15.77 -14.12
C PHE A 97 3.46 15.51 -15.42
N SER A 98 4.74 15.17 -15.29
CA SER A 98 5.63 14.86 -16.41
C SER A 98 6.35 13.51 -16.19
N LEU A 99 6.70 12.84 -17.30
CA LEU A 99 7.45 11.60 -17.29
C LEU A 99 8.95 11.78 -16.99
N SER A 100 9.46 13.02 -16.98
CA SER A 100 10.85 13.33 -16.60
C SER A 100 11.06 13.41 -15.10
N MET A 101 9.98 13.48 -14.34
CA MET A 101 10.02 13.60 -12.89
C MET A 101 10.69 12.41 -12.23
N SER A 102 11.48 12.68 -11.19
CA SER A 102 11.85 11.69 -10.21
C SER A 102 10.62 11.20 -9.44
N TYR A 103 10.74 10.07 -8.75
CA TYR A 103 9.62 9.58 -7.94
C TYR A 103 9.22 10.58 -6.85
N GLU A 104 10.17 11.24 -6.21
CA GLU A 104 9.94 12.26 -5.20
C GLU A 104 9.13 13.43 -5.76
N GLU A 105 9.49 13.93 -6.92
CA GLU A 105 8.77 15.00 -7.63
C GLU A 105 7.37 14.53 -8.00
N LEU A 106 7.22 13.30 -8.49
CA LEU A 106 5.93 12.69 -8.80
C LEU A 106 5.04 12.61 -7.55
N VAL A 107 5.57 12.16 -6.42
CA VAL A 107 4.81 12.12 -5.16
C VAL A 107 4.36 13.52 -4.75
N HIS A 108 5.25 14.51 -4.79
CA HIS A 108 4.92 15.90 -4.46
C HIS A 108 3.88 16.51 -5.40
N CYS A 109 4.00 16.28 -6.68
CA CYS A 109 3.07 16.72 -7.70
C CYS A 109 1.65 16.17 -7.45
N LEU A 110 1.54 14.91 -7.00
CA LEU A 110 0.27 14.24 -6.76
C LEU A 110 -0.33 14.46 -5.35
N LEU A 111 0.35 15.13 -4.43
CA LEU A 111 -0.19 15.39 -3.07
C LEU A 111 -1.58 16.08 -3.09
N PRO A 112 -1.84 17.13 -3.91
CA PRO A 112 -3.13 17.79 -3.94
C PRO A 112 -4.28 16.91 -4.46
N VAL A 113 -3.93 15.84 -5.18
CA VAL A 113 -4.89 14.92 -5.83
C VAL A 113 -5.34 13.81 -4.88
N GLN A 114 -4.57 13.55 -3.83
CA GLN A 114 -4.83 12.48 -2.86
C GLN A 114 -5.95 12.83 -1.88
N CYS A 115 -6.46 11.80 -1.19
CA CYS A 115 -7.32 12.00 -0.03
C CYS A 115 -6.52 12.65 1.12
N ALA A 116 -7.21 13.48 1.91
CA ALA A 116 -6.65 13.98 3.16
C ALA A 116 -6.41 12.84 4.16
N ARG A 117 -5.46 13.00 5.08
CA ARG A 117 -5.28 12.06 6.20
C ARG A 117 -6.50 12.11 7.12
N SER A 118 -6.80 11.01 7.80
CA SER A 118 -8.01 10.89 8.61
C SER A 118 -8.16 12.00 9.66
N LYS A 119 -7.06 12.40 10.29
CA LYS A 119 -7.07 13.49 11.26
C LYS A 119 -7.43 14.85 10.65
N GLN A 120 -7.07 15.09 9.40
CA GLN A 120 -7.38 16.32 8.66
C GLN A 120 -8.80 16.28 8.10
N ALA A 121 -9.28 15.10 7.73
CA ALA A 121 -10.62 14.89 7.18
C ALA A 121 -11.71 14.77 8.28
N THR A 122 -11.35 14.79 9.57
CA THR A 122 -12.32 14.65 10.67
C THR A 122 -13.19 15.91 10.78
N ASP A 123 -14.51 15.71 10.71
CA ASP A 123 -15.56 16.74 10.70
C ASP A 123 -15.51 17.66 9.46
N GLU A 124 -14.74 17.29 8.44
CA GLU A 124 -14.67 17.99 7.16
C GLU A 124 -15.51 17.27 6.09
N ASP A 125 -15.95 18.03 5.07
CA ASP A 125 -16.68 17.49 3.91
C ASP A 125 -15.73 16.95 2.82
N GLU A 126 -14.66 16.30 3.25
CA GLU A 126 -13.64 15.74 2.36
C GLU A 126 -13.94 14.28 2.01
N PRO A 127 -13.95 13.92 0.70
CA PRO A 127 -14.16 12.55 0.30
C PRO A 127 -12.98 11.65 0.74
N LEU A 128 -13.32 10.48 1.27
CA LEU A 128 -12.34 9.49 1.73
C LEU A 128 -11.89 8.52 0.63
N PHE A 129 -12.48 8.62 -0.56
CA PHE A 129 -12.08 7.89 -1.77
C PHE A 129 -12.14 8.85 -2.95
N LYS A 130 -11.07 8.96 -3.71
CA LYS A 130 -10.93 9.85 -4.87
C LYS A 130 -10.41 9.12 -6.08
N VAL A 131 -10.98 9.42 -7.22
CA VAL A 131 -10.51 9.00 -8.55
C VAL A 131 -10.20 10.26 -9.35
N ALA A 132 -8.97 10.42 -9.79
CA ALA A 132 -8.55 11.60 -10.52
C ALA A 132 -7.87 11.24 -11.83
N VAL A 133 -8.16 12.02 -12.85
CA VAL A 133 -7.51 11.97 -14.16
C VAL A 133 -6.59 13.18 -14.27
N VAL A 134 -5.30 12.92 -14.46
CA VAL A 134 -4.26 13.93 -14.59
C VAL A 134 -3.60 13.74 -15.95
N PRO A 135 -3.61 14.76 -16.84
CA PRO A 135 -2.92 14.66 -18.13
C PRO A 135 -1.41 14.57 -17.91
N ILE A 136 -0.75 13.79 -18.75
CA ILE A 136 0.71 13.74 -18.81
C ILE A 136 1.16 14.87 -19.73
N GLU A 137 1.97 15.80 -19.21
CA GLU A 137 2.46 16.92 -19.96
C GLU A 137 3.48 16.46 -20.99
N ALA A 138 3.29 16.89 -22.25
CA ALA A 138 4.27 16.71 -23.27
C ALA A 138 5.46 17.65 -22.98
N GLU A 139 6.60 17.08 -22.67
CA GLU A 139 7.83 17.84 -22.65
C GLU A 139 8.30 18.05 -24.09
N ASP A 140 8.88 19.22 -24.35
CA ASP A 140 9.72 19.39 -25.53
C ASP A 140 10.82 18.31 -25.45
N MET A 141 10.66 17.27 -26.23
CA MET A 141 11.66 16.20 -26.36
C MET A 141 12.88 16.78 -27.06
N ASP A 142 13.67 17.54 -26.29
CA ASP A 142 15.00 17.93 -26.70
C ASP A 142 15.81 16.64 -26.86
N ASN A 143 16.09 16.28 -28.12
CA ASN A 143 16.64 14.99 -28.57
C ASN A 143 18.02 14.63 -27.99
N ASN A 144 18.52 15.35 -26.99
CA ASN A 144 19.87 15.21 -26.44
C ASN A 144 19.95 14.92 -24.94
N LEU A 145 18.83 14.82 -24.21
CA LEU A 145 18.84 14.45 -22.78
C LEU A 145 18.61 12.95 -22.61
N ALA A 146 19.32 12.36 -21.66
CA ALA A 146 19.14 10.95 -21.29
C ALA A 146 17.68 10.71 -20.87
N THR A 147 16.97 9.83 -21.59
CA THR A 147 15.57 9.50 -21.29
C THR A 147 15.44 8.86 -19.92
N THR A 148 14.50 9.37 -19.10
CA THR A 148 14.20 8.77 -17.80
C THR A 148 13.58 7.38 -17.95
N PRO A 149 13.61 6.52 -16.91
CA PRO A 149 12.93 5.23 -16.96
C PRO A 149 11.43 5.33 -17.27
N LEU A 150 10.74 6.37 -16.80
CA LEU A 150 9.32 6.63 -17.12
C LEU A 150 9.12 6.97 -18.59
N GLN A 151 9.96 7.84 -19.18
CA GLN A 151 9.92 8.19 -20.61
C GLN A 151 10.13 6.96 -21.50
N GLN A 152 10.97 6.02 -21.10
CA GLN A 152 11.15 4.75 -21.83
C GLN A 152 9.92 3.84 -21.78
N THR A 153 8.99 4.08 -20.86
CA THR A 153 7.77 3.28 -20.68
C THR A 153 6.62 3.76 -21.56
N MET A 154 6.56 5.06 -21.86
CA MET A 154 5.48 5.70 -22.60
C MET A 154 6.02 6.32 -23.88
N THR A 155 5.38 6.02 -24.99
CA THR A 155 5.78 6.50 -26.34
C THR A 155 4.83 7.57 -26.88
N LEU A 156 3.63 7.72 -26.28
CA LEU A 156 2.57 8.63 -26.72
C LEU A 156 2.06 9.47 -25.56
N PRO A 157 1.49 10.66 -25.84
CA PRO A 157 0.74 11.42 -24.86
C PRO A 157 -0.37 10.58 -24.23
N GLY A 158 -0.58 10.73 -22.93
CA GLY A 158 -1.53 9.93 -22.20
C GLY A 158 -2.00 10.63 -20.92
N PHE A 159 -2.50 9.85 -20.01
CA PHE A 159 -2.95 10.35 -18.71
C PHE A 159 -2.54 9.41 -17.58
N ALA A 160 -2.50 9.97 -16.39
CA ALA A 160 -2.36 9.27 -15.14
C ALA A 160 -3.74 9.14 -14.47
N LEU A 161 -4.16 7.91 -14.18
CA LEU A 161 -5.29 7.64 -13.31
C LEU A 161 -4.76 7.53 -11.87
N VAL A 162 -5.10 8.49 -11.03
CA VAL A 162 -4.74 8.50 -9.62
C VAL A 162 -5.96 8.05 -8.82
N VAL A 163 -5.80 6.96 -8.07
CA VAL A 163 -6.83 6.49 -7.15
C VAL A 163 -6.26 6.60 -5.74
N SER A 164 -7.02 7.21 -4.84
CA SER A 164 -6.61 7.44 -3.46
C SER A 164 -7.73 7.09 -2.51
N MET A 165 -7.42 6.37 -1.44
CA MET A 165 -8.36 5.97 -0.40
C MET A 165 -7.78 6.31 0.97
N ASN A 166 -8.55 7.02 1.78
CA ASN A 166 -8.20 7.26 3.17
C ASN A 166 -8.10 5.94 3.94
N HIS A 167 -7.05 5.77 4.72
CA HIS A 167 -6.77 4.50 5.40
C HIS A 167 -7.82 4.12 6.47
N THR A 168 -8.71 5.05 6.88
CA THR A 168 -9.83 4.75 7.78
C THR A 168 -10.94 3.95 7.08
N LEU A 169 -11.08 4.06 5.75
CA LEU A 169 -12.00 3.20 4.99
C LEU A 169 -11.54 1.75 4.96
N GLY A 170 -10.25 1.52 4.85
CA GLY A 170 -9.69 0.17 4.84
C GLY A 170 -8.20 0.10 4.50
N ASP A 171 -7.72 -1.11 4.44
CA ASP A 171 -6.35 -1.49 4.12
C ASP A 171 -6.09 -1.63 2.61
N GLY A 172 -4.89 -2.07 2.25
CA GLY A 172 -4.51 -2.29 0.86
C GLY A 172 -5.40 -3.30 0.13
N HIS A 173 -5.95 -4.32 0.81
CA HIS A 173 -6.91 -5.25 0.21
C HIS A 173 -8.20 -4.54 -0.17
N THR A 174 -8.79 -3.77 0.75
CA THR A 174 -9.98 -2.96 0.50
C THR A 174 -9.75 -1.99 -0.66
N TYR A 175 -8.61 -1.32 -0.65
CA TYR A 175 -8.20 -0.42 -1.73
C TYR A 175 -8.22 -1.12 -3.09
N TYR A 176 -7.56 -2.27 -3.23
CA TYR A 176 -7.48 -2.97 -4.51
C TYR A 176 -8.79 -3.63 -4.95
N LYS A 177 -9.70 -3.94 -4.01
CA LYS A 177 -11.08 -4.31 -4.36
C LYS A 177 -11.78 -3.16 -5.06
N LEU A 178 -11.78 -1.95 -4.49
CA LEU A 178 -12.38 -0.75 -5.10
C LEU A 178 -11.67 -0.35 -6.40
N TYR A 179 -10.34 -0.36 -6.41
CA TYR A 179 -9.52 -0.06 -7.58
C TYR A 179 -9.84 -1.02 -8.74
N GLY A 180 -9.93 -2.32 -8.46
CA GLY A 180 -10.25 -3.34 -9.47
C GLY A 180 -11.64 -3.18 -10.09
N MET A 181 -12.62 -2.66 -9.33
CA MET A 181 -13.98 -2.41 -9.83
C MET A 181 -14.04 -1.28 -10.88
N ILE A 182 -13.00 -0.47 -11.03
CA ILE A 182 -12.90 0.53 -12.09
C ILE A 182 -12.73 -0.14 -13.46
N SER A 183 -12.19 -1.36 -13.49
CA SER A 183 -11.92 -2.09 -14.74
C SER A 183 -13.20 -2.47 -15.48
N ALA A 184 -13.16 -2.42 -16.82
CA ALA A 184 -14.28 -2.77 -17.69
C ALA A 184 -14.65 -4.28 -17.61
N ASP A 185 -13.66 -5.12 -17.39
CA ASP A 185 -13.78 -6.58 -17.33
C ASP A 185 -14.07 -7.14 -15.93
N LYS A 186 -14.29 -6.26 -14.95
CA LYS A 186 -14.64 -6.66 -13.58
C LYS A 186 -16.06 -6.28 -13.22
N GLU A 187 -16.72 -7.15 -12.51
CA GLU A 187 -18.00 -6.83 -11.90
C GLU A 187 -17.81 -5.87 -10.72
N VAL A 188 -18.76 -4.95 -10.53
CA VAL A 188 -18.81 -4.14 -9.32
C VAL A 188 -19.52 -4.97 -8.25
N GLU A 189 -18.76 -5.41 -7.24
CA GLU A 189 -19.24 -6.23 -6.13
C GLU A 189 -19.85 -5.36 -5.03
N VAL A 190 -20.75 -5.96 -4.22
CA VAL A 190 -21.17 -5.37 -2.93
C VAL A 190 -20.21 -5.86 -1.86
N LEU A 191 -19.65 -4.93 -1.10
CA LEU A 191 -18.70 -5.22 -0.02
C LEU A 191 -19.33 -4.93 1.34
N ASP A 192 -18.94 -5.68 2.36
CA ASP A 192 -19.44 -5.52 3.73
C ASP A 192 -18.51 -4.61 4.55
N PRO A 193 -18.94 -3.38 4.90
CA PRO A 193 -18.13 -2.43 5.66
C PRO A 193 -18.23 -2.62 7.18
N VAL A 194 -19.07 -3.51 7.67
CA VAL A 194 -19.25 -3.72 9.12
C VAL A 194 -17.98 -4.29 9.73
N ARG A 195 -17.43 -3.58 10.72
CA ARG A 195 -16.20 -4.01 11.39
C ARG A 195 -16.47 -5.23 12.27
N VAL A 196 -15.62 -6.25 12.10
CA VAL A 196 -15.69 -7.49 12.91
C VAL A 196 -15.08 -7.21 14.28
N ALA A 197 -15.91 -7.21 15.31
CA ALA A 197 -15.54 -6.81 16.68
C ALA A 197 -14.42 -7.69 17.26
N ASP A 198 -14.46 -8.98 16.99
CA ASP A 198 -13.55 -9.98 17.56
C ASP A 198 -12.19 -10.04 16.85
N PHE A 199 -11.95 -9.18 15.85
CA PHE A 199 -10.70 -9.19 15.07
C PHE A 199 -9.45 -8.99 15.94
N GLU A 200 -9.49 -8.08 16.90
CA GLU A 200 -8.33 -7.81 17.77
C GLU A 200 -7.99 -9.01 18.67
N GLU A 201 -9.00 -9.73 19.15
CA GLU A 201 -8.84 -10.93 19.95
C GLU A 201 -8.29 -12.07 19.10
N ALA A 202 -8.90 -12.31 17.94
CA ALA A 202 -8.45 -13.32 16.98
C ALA A 202 -7.00 -13.07 16.53
N LYS A 203 -6.66 -11.82 16.25
CA LYS A 203 -5.28 -11.41 15.90
C LYS A 203 -4.30 -11.73 17.04
N THR A 204 -4.69 -11.44 18.28
CA THR A 204 -3.85 -11.72 19.45
C THR A 204 -3.66 -13.21 19.67
N GLU A 205 -4.70 -14.01 19.46
CA GLU A 205 -4.62 -15.47 19.54
C GLU A 205 -3.65 -16.04 18.50
N VAL A 206 -3.76 -15.57 17.24
CA VAL A 206 -2.97 -16.08 16.12
C VAL A 206 -1.50 -15.63 16.18
N ILE A 207 -1.24 -14.36 16.48
CA ILE A 207 0.12 -13.80 16.50
C ILE A 207 0.83 -14.17 17.82
N GLY A 208 0.10 -14.23 18.90
CA GLY A 208 0.59 -14.35 20.27
C GLY A 208 0.54 -13.03 21.03
N GLU A 209 0.18 -13.12 22.30
CA GLU A 209 -0.03 -11.96 23.18
C GLU A 209 1.23 -11.07 23.30
N LYS A 210 2.41 -11.69 23.44
CA LYS A 210 3.68 -10.96 23.59
C LYS A 210 4.09 -10.22 22.32
N GLU A 211 3.93 -10.85 21.18
CA GLU A 211 4.21 -10.28 19.86
C GLU A 211 3.25 -9.13 19.55
N ASN A 212 1.96 -9.31 19.82
CA ASN A 212 0.96 -8.26 19.62
C ASN A 212 1.14 -7.10 20.60
N ALA A 213 1.44 -7.38 21.88
CA ALA A 213 1.70 -6.35 22.90
C ALA A 213 2.97 -5.53 22.60
N MET A 214 3.90 -6.06 21.82
CA MET A 214 5.11 -5.35 21.42
C MET A 214 4.81 -4.02 20.73
N PHE A 215 3.81 -3.99 19.82
CA PHE A 215 3.41 -2.79 19.07
C PHE A 215 2.57 -1.80 19.90
N THR A 216 1.99 -2.26 20.99
CA THR A 216 1.23 -1.40 21.90
C THR A 216 2.10 -0.86 23.03
N SER A 217 3.37 -1.28 23.11
CA SER A 217 4.26 -0.82 24.18
C SER A 217 4.58 0.67 24.03
N SER A 218 4.51 1.39 25.16
CA SER A 218 4.87 2.82 25.22
C SER A 218 6.30 3.10 24.78
N GLY A 219 7.23 2.16 24.99
CA GLY A 219 8.63 2.29 24.57
C GLY A 219 8.81 2.35 23.05
N ILE A 220 8.06 1.53 22.29
CA ILE A 220 8.11 1.56 20.82
C ILE A 220 7.45 2.83 20.30
N SER A 221 6.28 3.20 20.83
CA SER A 221 5.57 4.42 20.44
C SER A 221 6.43 5.67 20.68
N LEU A 222 7.07 5.77 21.84
CA LEU A 222 7.99 6.85 22.16
C LEU A 222 9.24 6.84 21.26
N GLY A 223 9.75 5.64 20.92
CA GLY A 223 10.87 5.48 19.99
C GLY A 223 10.54 5.97 18.57
N ILE A 224 9.34 5.65 18.09
CA ILE A 224 8.82 6.12 16.80
C ILE A 224 8.68 7.64 16.78
N ILE A 225 8.00 8.20 17.78
CA ILE A 225 7.81 9.65 17.92
C ILE A 225 9.16 10.36 18.03
N GLY A 226 10.05 9.86 18.89
CA GLY A 226 11.38 10.42 19.07
C GLY A 226 12.25 10.38 17.81
N ASN A 227 12.15 9.30 17.02
CA ASN A 227 12.86 9.20 15.74
C ASN A 227 12.31 10.20 14.71
N TYR A 228 10.99 10.32 14.61
CA TYR A 228 10.34 11.28 13.72
C TYR A 228 10.77 12.71 14.03
N TRP A 229 10.62 13.15 15.28
CA TRP A 229 11.04 14.50 15.67
C TRP A 229 12.55 14.67 15.62
N GLY A 230 13.33 13.67 16.02
CA GLY A 230 14.77 13.67 15.91
C GLY A 230 15.25 13.85 14.47
N SER A 231 14.62 13.22 13.51
CA SER A 231 14.95 13.38 12.08
C SER A 231 14.70 14.80 11.57
N LYS A 232 13.63 15.44 12.04
CA LYS A 232 13.30 16.84 11.68
C LYS A 232 14.27 17.84 12.32
N VAL A 233 14.67 17.63 13.59
CA VAL A 233 15.57 18.54 14.32
C VAL A 233 17.02 18.41 13.86
N THR A 234 17.49 17.19 13.63
CA THR A 234 18.91 16.92 13.27
C THR A 234 19.18 17.08 11.78
N ARG A 235 18.17 17.45 10.96
CA ARG A 235 18.28 17.55 9.50
C ARG A 235 18.98 16.31 8.89
N ARG A 236 18.59 15.12 9.36
CA ARG A 236 19.12 13.88 8.80
C ARG A 236 18.89 13.88 7.30
N GLU A 237 19.81 13.29 6.57
CA GLU A 237 19.66 13.10 5.14
C GLU A 237 18.30 12.44 4.84
N PRO A 238 17.62 12.87 3.75
CA PRO A 238 16.38 12.29 3.31
C PRO A 238 16.58 10.79 3.06
N GLN A 239 15.51 10.04 3.05
CA GLN A 239 15.56 8.65 2.64
C GLN A 239 15.62 8.58 1.12
N ASN A 240 16.42 7.68 0.60
CA ASN A 240 16.50 7.40 -0.83
C ASN A 240 15.29 6.55 -1.23
N VAL A 241 14.75 6.84 -2.40
CA VAL A 241 13.71 6.02 -3.01
C VAL A 241 14.30 5.18 -4.13
N CYS A 242 14.04 3.89 -4.09
CA CYS A 242 14.49 2.93 -5.08
C CYS A 242 13.29 2.13 -5.60
N ILE A 243 13.03 2.18 -6.91
CA ILE A 243 11.95 1.43 -7.54
C ILE A 243 12.53 0.57 -8.66
N HIS A 244 12.58 -0.73 -8.42
CA HIS A 244 13.19 -1.67 -9.34
C HIS A 244 12.24 -2.81 -9.68
N ALA A 245 12.36 -3.34 -10.90
CA ALA A 245 11.79 -4.62 -11.26
C ALA A 245 12.49 -5.74 -10.48
N VAL A 246 11.75 -6.76 -10.08
CA VAL A 246 12.32 -7.97 -9.48
C VAL A 246 12.84 -8.87 -10.60
N ASP A 247 14.08 -9.35 -10.48
CA ASP A 247 14.68 -10.25 -11.45
C ASP A 247 14.02 -11.64 -11.38
N PRO A 248 13.33 -12.10 -12.44
CA PRO A 248 12.66 -13.40 -12.43
C PRO A 248 13.64 -14.56 -12.36
N THR A 249 14.87 -14.39 -12.87
CA THR A 249 15.92 -15.43 -12.84
C THR A 249 16.40 -15.65 -11.42
N TRP A 250 16.72 -14.56 -10.71
CA TRP A 250 17.06 -14.63 -9.29
C TRP A 250 15.94 -15.30 -8.48
N MET A 251 14.72 -14.89 -8.73
CA MET A 251 13.55 -15.44 -8.02
C MET A 251 13.40 -16.95 -8.25
N ALA A 252 13.60 -17.42 -9.47
CA ALA A 252 13.55 -18.85 -9.78
C ALA A 252 14.67 -19.64 -9.07
N GLN A 253 15.88 -19.10 -9.09
CA GLN A 253 17.05 -19.70 -8.43
C GLN A 253 16.86 -19.79 -6.91
N GLU A 254 16.39 -18.72 -6.26
CA GLU A 254 16.17 -18.69 -4.82
C GLU A 254 15.12 -19.72 -4.37
N LYS A 255 14.05 -19.89 -5.17
CA LYS A 255 13.03 -20.93 -4.95
C LYS A 255 13.60 -22.35 -5.08
N ILE A 256 14.45 -22.59 -6.08
CA ILE A 256 15.11 -23.91 -6.30
C ILE A 256 16.05 -24.20 -5.13
N LYS A 257 16.91 -23.26 -4.77
CA LYS A 257 17.86 -23.39 -3.66
C LYS A 257 17.14 -23.75 -2.35
N THR A 258 16.11 -22.98 -1.99
CA THR A 258 15.36 -23.23 -0.76
C THR A 258 14.64 -24.59 -0.76
N LYS A 259 14.16 -25.05 -1.95
CA LYS A 259 13.56 -26.39 -2.07
C LYS A 259 14.58 -27.50 -1.88
N GLN A 260 15.81 -27.31 -2.35
CA GLN A 260 16.91 -28.29 -2.18
C GLN A 260 17.35 -28.42 -0.72
N ASP A 261 17.26 -27.30 0.05
CA ASP A 261 17.56 -27.32 1.49
C ASP A 261 16.57 -28.15 2.33
N GLY A 262 15.40 -28.51 1.75
CA GLY A 262 14.43 -29.45 2.32
C GLY A 262 13.70 -29.00 3.58
N GLN A 263 13.93 -27.77 4.06
CA GLN A 263 13.33 -27.26 5.29
C GLN A 263 11.81 -26.98 5.13
N VAL A 264 11.39 -26.63 3.93
CA VAL A 264 9.99 -26.34 3.56
C VAL A 264 9.69 -26.87 2.16
N PRO A 265 8.44 -27.27 1.83
CA PRO A 265 8.12 -27.81 0.51
C PRO A 265 8.24 -26.77 -0.61
N PHE A 266 8.07 -25.49 -0.30
CA PHE A 266 8.22 -24.37 -1.23
C PHE A 266 8.38 -23.06 -0.48
N VAL A 267 8.88 -22.05 -1.18
CA VAL A 267 8.82 -20.63 -0.78
C VAL A 267 8.09 -19.82 -1.83
N SER A 268 7.34 -18.81 -1.37
CA SER A 268 6.71 -17.85 -2.27
C SER A 268 7.67 -16.72 -2.62
N THR A 269 7.29 -15.94 -3.62
CA THR A 269 7.99 -14.70 -3.96
C THR A 269 8.05 -13.74 -2.77
N ASN A 270 6.96 -13.66 -2.00
CA ASN A 270 6.92 -12.84 -0.79
C ASN A 270 7.96 -13.28 0.24
N ASP A 271 8.13 -14.58 0.47
CA ASP A 271 9.09 -15.10 1.46
C ASP A 271 10.53 -14.75 1.06
N ALA A 272 10.86 -14.93 -0.23
CA ALA A 272 12.19 -14.66 -0.76
C ALA A 272 12.55 -13.16 -0.66
N LEU A 273 11.65 -12.28 -1.14
CA LEU A 273 11.87 -10.83 -1.10
C LEU A 273 11.86 -10.28 0.32
N THR A 274 10.99 -10.77 1.19
CA THR A 274 10.94 -10.37 2.60
C THR A 274 12.24 -10.73 3.33
N SER A 275 12.71 -11.99 3.18
CA SER A 275 13.98 -12.43 3.78
C SER A 275 15.15 -11.60 3.27
N TRP A 276 15.24 -11.39 1.94
CA TRP A 276 16.28 -10.56 1.35
C TRP A 276 16.24 -9.13 1.89
N PHE A 277 15.10 -8.46 1.84
CA PHE A 277 14.96 -7.07 2.29
C PHE A 277 15.36 -6.89 3.76
N PHE A 278 14.89 -7.76 4.64
CA PHE A 278 15.22 -7.65 6.06
C PHE A 278 16.70 -7.90 6.37
N ARG A 279 17.33 -8.81 5.65
CA ARG A 279 18.79 -9.02 5.76
C ARG A 279 19.57 -7.81 5.29
N GLU A 280 19.18 -7.19 4.18
CA GLU A 280 19.84 -5.98 3.65
C GLU A 280 19.66 -4.78 4.58
N MET A 281 18.50 -4.63 5.19
CA MET A 281 18.25 -3.54 6.15
C MET A 281 19.06 -3.69 7.42
N LYS A 282 19.48 -4.91 7.79
CA LYS A 282 20.20 -5.22 9.05
C LYS A 282 19.52 -4.57 10.26
N SER A 283 18.19 -4.62 10.26
CA SER A 283 17.36 -4.02 11.30
C SER A 283 17.22 -4.94 12.51
N ASP A 284 17.03 -4.33 13.67
CA ASP A 284 16.82 -5.07 14.93
C ASP A 284 15.37 -5.57 15.07
N ILE A 285 14.42 -4.85 14.44
CA ILE A 285 13.00 -5.23 14.32
C ILE A 285 12.60 -5.15 12.85
N ASN A 286 11.93 -6.19 12.38
CA ASN A 286 11.42 -6.29 11.03
C ASN A 286 9.93 -6.62 11.09
N LEU A 287 9.10 -5.90 10.35
CA LEU A 287 7.66 -6.08 10.30
C LEU A 287 7.22 -6.52 8.92
N MET A 288 6.55 -7.66 8.84
CA MET A 288 5.83 -8.06 7.63
C MET A 288 4.33 -7.87 7.85
N LEU A 289 3.69 -7.08 6.99
CA LEU A 289 2.24 -6.92 7.00
C LEU A 289 1.59 -8.10 6.27
N VAL A 290 0.57 -8.68 6.88
CA VAL A 290 -0.18 -9.80 6.32
C VAL A 290 -1.67 -9.51 6.34
N ASN A 291 -2.36 -9.84 5.25
CA ASN A 291 -3.82 -9.81 5.20
C ASN A 291 -4.37 -11.01 5.98
N PHE A 292 -5.32 -10.74 6.86
CA PHE A 292 -5.91 -11.76 7.74
C PHE A 292 -7.12 -12.47 7.12
N ARG A 293 -7.73 -11.89 6.07
CA ARG A 293 -8.93 -12.44 5.43
C ARG A 293 -8.68 -13.82 4.85
N SER A 294 -9.65 -14.71 5.02
CA SER A 294 -9.65 -16.09 4.52
C SER A 294 -8.46 -16.94 4.97
N ARG A 295 -7.80 -16.57 6.08
CA ARG A 295 -6.59 -17.26 6.53
C ARG A 295 -6.75 -18.09 7.78
N HIS A 296 -7.66 -17.71 8.67
CA HIS A 296 -7.86 -18.37 9.97
C HIS A 296 -9.34 -18.66 10.24
N PRO A 297 -10.03 -19.44 9.40
CA PRO A 297 -11.46 -19.65 9.52
C PRO A 297 -11.87 -20.36 10.83
N SER A 298 -10.93 -21.08 11.47
CA SER A 298 -11.15 -21.70 12.77
C SER A 298 -11.14 -20.72 13.95
N VAL A 299 -10.44 -19.59 13.82
CA VAL A 299 -10.35 -18.55 14.86
C VAL A 299 -11.32 -17.42 14.54
N LEU A 300 -11.36 -16.97 13.29
CA LEU A 300 -12.23 -15.90 12.85
C LEU A 300 -12.64 -16.13 11.38
N ASN A 301 -13.94 -16.29 11.16
CA ASN A 301 -14.47 -16.32 9.80
C ASN A 301 -14.51 -14.90 9.24
N LEU A 302 -13.50 -14.53 8.46
CA LEU A 302 -13.36 -13.22 7.82
C LEU A 302 -13.27 -13.40 6.31
N PRO A 303 -14.42 -13.42 5.60
CA PRO A 303 -14.45 -13.56 4.14
C PRO A 303 -13.78 -12.40 3.41
N ASP A 304 -13.45 -12.63 2.16
CA ASP A 304 -12.72 -11.70 1.30
C ASP A 304 -13.50 -10.42 0.93
N TYR A 305 -14.84 -10.45 1.04
CA TYR A 305 -15.71 -9.31 0.81
C TYR A 305 -15.86 -8.35 2.00
N HIS A 306 -15.37 -8.71 3.19
CA HIS A 306 -15.32 -7.79 4.32
C HIS A 306 -14.24 -6.73 4.10
N VAL A 307 -14.63 -5.45 4.20
CA VAL A 307 -13.73 -4.31 4.04
C VAL A 307 -13.45 -3.63 5.38
N GLY A 308 -12.29 -2.99 5.46
CA GLY A 308 -11.76 -2.40 6.70
C GLY A 308 -10.27 -2.71 6.82
N ASN A 309 -9.71 -2.50 8.00
CA ASN A 309 -8.30 -2.76 8.27
C ASN A 309 -8.13 -4.10 8.98
N TYR A 310 -7.99 -5.16 8.18
CA TYR A 310 -7.80 -6.52 8.68
C TYR A 310 -6.41 -7.05 8.34
N GLU A 311 -5.43 -6.23 8.64
CA GLU A 311 -4.02 -6.57 8.52
C GLU A 311 -3.38 -6.79 9.89
N ALA A 312 -2.32 -7.58 9.91
CA ALA A 312 -1.55 -7.85 11.09
C ALA A 312 -0.05 -7.65 10.80
N ASN A 313 0.66 -7.13 11.79
CA ASN A 313 2.10 -6.95 11.75
C ASN A 313 2.78 -8.15 12.40
N LEU A 314 3.53 -8.93 11.61
CA LEU A 314 4.36 -10.01 12.12
C LEU A 314 5.75 -9.48 12.45
N PRO A 315 6.18 -9.54 13.72
CA PRO A 315 7.50 -9.08 14.12
C PRO A 315 8.55 -10.17 13.95
N TYR A 316 9.64 -9.85 13.25
CA TYR A 316 10.80 -10.71 13.07
C TYR A 316 12.05 -10.05 13.68
N PHE A 317 12.94 -10.90 14.21
CA PHE A 317 14.26 -10.49 14.64
C PHE A 317 15.31 -10.98 13.64
N PRO A 318 16.57 -10.51 13.71
CA PRO A 318 17.57 -10.86 12.72
C PRO A 318 17.70 -12.36 12.43
N GLY A 319 17.68 -13.22 13.44
CA GLY A 319 17.76 -14.66 13.27
C GLY A 319 16.54 -15.34 12.64
N ASP A 320 15.40 -14.64 12.60
CA ASP A 320 14.15 -15.17 12.03
C ASP A 320 14.04 -14.93 10.51
N VAL A 321 14.93 -14.13 9.93
CA VAL A 321 14.88 -13.69 8.55
C VAL A 321 16.05 -14.15 7.67
N GLU A 322 16.94 -14.96 8.22
CA GLU A 322 18.18 -15.41 7.55
C GLU A 322 17.91 -16.15 6.24
N THR A 323 16.81 -16.89 6.15
CA THR A 323 16.43 -17.62 4.94
C THR A 323 14.95 -17.42 4.60
N PRO A 324 14.57 -17.55 3.31
CA PRO A 324 13.15 -17.55 2.91
C PRO A 324 12.35 -18.68 3.55
N ALA A 325 12.99 -19.81 3.85
CA ALA A 325 12.37 -20.94 4.53
C ALA A 325 11.86 -20.58 5.92
N LEU A 326 12.58 -19.73 6.66
CA LEU A 326 12.19 -19.26 7.99
C LEU A 326 10.93 -18.37 7.92
N ILE A 327 10.87 -17.48 6.94
CA ILE A 327 9.66 -16.68 6.67
C ILE A 327 8.49 -17.62 6.34
N ARG A 328 8.67 -18.61 5.46
CA ARG A 328 7.64 -19.59 5.12
C ARG A 328 7.15 -20.38 6.34
N GLN A 329 8.05 -20.83 7.19
CA GLN A 329 7.67 -21.55 8.41
C GLN A 329 6.81 -20.74 9.35
N SER A 330 7.03 -19.41 9.44
CA SER A 330 6.28 -18.52 10.33
C SER A 330 4.81 -18.32 9.92
N ILE A 331 4.46 -18.64 8.66
CA ILE A 331 3.12 -18.43 8.10
C ILE A 331 2.49 -19.70 7.53
N ARG A 332 3.08 -20.88 7.79
CA ARG A 332 2.75 -22.12 7.08
C ARG A 332 1.84 -23.08 7.84
N ASP A 333 1.86 -23.11 9.17
CA ASP A 333 1.26 -24.20 9.93
C ASP A 333 -0.24 -24.34 9.66
N ALA A 334 -0.74 -25.59 9.71
CA ALA A 334 -2.14 -25.92 9.46
C ALA A 334 -3.10 -25.13 10.35
N ASP A 335 -2.62 -24.76 11.53
CA ASP A 335 -3.33 -23.89 12.48
C ASP A 335 -3.05 -22.40 12.25
N TRP A 336 -2.25 -22.11 11.22
CA TRP A 336 -1.92 -20.73 10.81
C TRP A 336 -1.55 -19.79 11.96
N ALA A 337 -0.81 -20.33 12.94
CA ALA A 337 -0.20 -19.45 13.93
C ALA A 337 0.84 -18.59 13.19
N PHE A 338 0.51 -17.34 12.88
CA PHE A 338 1.46 -16.36 12.38
C PHE A 338 2.50 -16.08 13.48
N ARG A 339 3.47 -16.99 13.63
CA ARG A 339 4.52 -16.85 14.64
C ARG A 339 5.84 -16.69 13.94
N ALA A 340 6.33 -15.45 13.93
CA ALA A 340 7.70 -15.18 13.51
C ALA A 340 8.72 -15.97 14.33
N ARG A 341 8.40 -16.28 15.59
CA ARG A 341 9.28 -17.04 16.48
C ARG A 341 8.92 -18.52 16.51
N ARG A 342 9.88 -19.34 16.19
CA ARG A 342 9.83 -20.79 16.36
C ARG A 342 9.98 -21.18 17.83
N ALA A 343 9.38 -22.30 18.22
CA ALA A 343 9.67 -22.93 19.51
C ALA A 343 11.21 -23.16 19.62
N GLY A 344 11.81 -22.62 20.67
CA GLY A 344 13.27 -22.70 20.89
C GLY A 344 14.09 -21.55 20.34
N SER A 345 13.50 -20.57 19.62
CA SER A 345 14.24 -19.37 19.26
C SER A 345 14.74 -18.61 20.48
N PRO A 346 15.97 -18.04 20.45
CA PRO A 346 16.49 -17.27 21.58
C PRO A 346 15.52 -16.14 21.95
N LYS A 347 15.28 -15.94 23.25
CA LYS A 347 14.50 -14.78 23.73
C LYS A 347 15.28 -13.52 23.39
N THR A 348 14.98 -12.90 22.25
CA THR A 348 15.54 -11.60 21.87
C THR A 348 14.82 -10.52 22.66
N LYS A 349 15.60 -9.64 23.27
CA LYS A 349 15.03 -8.45 23.92
C LYS A 349 14.51 -7.51 22.85
N ILE A 350 13.29 -6.99 23.04
CA ILE A 350 12.77 -5.91 22.21
C ILE A 350 13.80 -4.77 22.22
N PRO A 351 14.23 -4.25 21.06
CA PRO A 351 15.19 -3.16 21.00
C PRO A 351 14.64 -1.95 21.74
N GLY A 352 15.48 -1.39 22.60
CA GLY A 352 15.13 -0.22 23.38
C GLY A 352 15.05 1.05 22.54
N PHE A 353 14.48 2.10 23.14
CA PHE A 353 14.30 3.45 22.57
C PHE A 353 15.50 3.94 21.73
N TRP A 354 16.71 3.84 22.24
CA TRP A 354 17.94 4.32 21.56
C TRP A 354 18.23 3.60 20.24
N ARG A 355 17.90 2.32 20.12
CA ARG A 355 18.07 1.58 18.85
C ARG A 355 17.05 1.99 17.81
N LEU A 356 15.80 2.25 18.21
CA LEU A 356 14.76 2.74 17.33
C LEU A 356 15.07 4.16 16.80
N LEU A 357 15.74 5.00 17.58
CA LEU A 357 16.21 6.32 17.15
C LEU A 357 17.21 6.25 15.97
N HIS A 358 17.86 5.12 15.74
CA HIS A 358 18.88 4.97 14.70
C HIS A 358 18.38 4.22 13.45
N ASN A 359 17.07 4.23 13.17
CA ASN A 359 16.47 3.53 12.02
C ASN A 359 16.81 2.03 11.96
N LYS A 360 16.83 1.36 13.09
CA LYS A 360 17.06 -0.08 13.18
C LYS A 360 15.77 -0.88 13.08
N ALA A 361 14.82 -0.38 12.27
CA ALA A 361 13.55 -1.00 12.04
C ALA A 361 13.24 -1.03 10.53
N ALA A 362 12.60 -2.12 10.09
CA ALA A 362 12.18 -2.28 8.71
C ALA A 362 10.74 -2.81 8.63
N ILE A 363 10.00 -2.40 7.59
CA ILE A 363 8.63 -2.81 7.34
C ILE A 363 8.45 -3.18 5.86
N ILE A 364 7.77 -4.26 5.60
CA ILE A 364 7.45 -4.70 4.24
C ILE A 364 5.97 -5.07 4.12
N THR A 365 5.36 -4.67 3.01
CA THR A 365 4.00 -5.05 2.63
C THR A 365 3.97 -5.57 1.20
N ASN A 366 3.01 -6.45 0.91
CA ASN A 366 2.87 -7.04 -0.41
C ASN A 366 1.50 -6.71 -1.01
N TRP A 367 1.47 -5.79 -1.96
CA TRP A 367 0.29 -5.40 -2.73
C TRP A 367 0.14 -6.18 -4.04
N ALA A 368 1.22 -6.86 -4.48
CA ALA A 368 1.21 -7.59 -5.74
C ALA A 368 0.18 -8.73 -5.80
N THR A 369 -0.25 -9.24 -4.65
CA THR A 369 -1.27 -10.30 -4.55
C THR A 369 -2.69 -9.79 -4.75
N PHE A 370 -2.93 -8.49 -4.59
CA PHE A 370 -4.24 -7.85 -4.74
C PHE A 370 -4.41 -7.19 -6.11
N TYR A 371 -3.30 -6.90 -6.78
CA TYR A 371 -3.29 -6.18 -8.05
C TYR A 371 -4.01 -6.93 -9.16
N CYS A 372 -4.79 -6.19 -9.93
CA CYS A 372 -5.28 -6.57 -11.25
C CYS A 372 -5.09 -5.40 -12.21
N ASP A 373 -4.93 -5.69 -13.50
CA ASP A 373 -4.97 -4.64 -14.52
C ASP A 373 -6.34 -3.97 -14.51
N VAL A 374 -6.37 -2.65 -14.49
CA VAL A 374 -7.59 -1.87 -14.69
C VAL A 374 -7.68 -1.56 -16.18
N ASN A 375 -8.41 -2.40 -16.88
CA ASN A 375 -8.69 -2.24 -18.31
C ASN A 375 -9.83 -1.23 -18.48
N LEU A 376 -9.60 -0.18 -19.26
CA LEU A 376 -10.62 0.83 -19.53
C LEU A 376 -11.25 0.59 -20.89
N GLN A 377 -12.45 1.14 -21.12
CA GLN A 377 -13.17 1.03 -22.37
C GLN A 377 -13.24 2.39 -23.05
N ASP A 378 -12.84 2.44 -24.32
CA ASP A 378 -13.02 3.61 -25.16
C ASP A 378 -14.38 3.51 -25.89
N ASN A 379 -15.31 4.35 -25.46
CA ASN A 379 -16.63 4.44 -26.08
C ASN A 379 -16.69 5.48 -27.21
N SER A 380 -15.58 6.15 -27.54
CA SER A 380 -15.57 7.28 -28.49
C SER A 380 -15.66 6.88 -29.96
N GLN A 381 -15.35 5.64 -30.28
CA GLN A 381 -15.49 5.09 -31.62
C GLN A 381 -16.32 3.79 -31.51
N ASN A 382 -17.29 3.57 -32.36
CA ASN A 382 -18.17 2.38 -32.41
C ASN A 382 -17.47 1.00 -32.33
N ASN A 383 -16.21 0.96 -31.99
CA ASN A 383 -15.40 -0.20 -31.64
C ASN A 383 -15.04 -0.14 -30.16
N GLU A 384 -15.57 -1.08 -29.38
CA GLU A 384 -15.17 -1.30 -27.99
C GLU A 384 -13.69 -1.72 -27.91
N SER A 385 -12.79 -0.74 -27.91
CA SER A 385 -11.37 -1.02 -27.72
C SER A 385 -11.01 -1.03 -26.24
N THR A 386 -10.32 -2.06 -25.81
CA THR A 386 -9.81 -2.18 -24.44
C THR A 386 -8.49 -1.43 -24.30
N ILE A 387 -8.45 -0.45 -23.42
CA ILE A 387 -7.27 0.32 -23.06
C ILE A 387 -6.59 -0.36 -21.88
N LYS A 388 -5.35 -0.80 -22.05
CA LYS A 388 -4.57 -1.47 -20.99
C LYS A 388 -3.63 -0.50 -20.28
N PRO A 389 -3.37 -0.70 -18.97
CA PRO A 389 -2.40 0.08 -18.24
C PRO A 389 -0.98 -0.17 -18.77
N LYS A 390 -0.15 0.87 -18.79
CA LYS A 390 1.27 0.82 -19.17
C LYS A 390 2.18 0.68 -17.96
N LEU A 391 1.82 1.31 -16.86
CA LEU A 391 2.57 1.27 -15.63
C LEU A 391 1.64 1.53 -14.45
N HIS A 392 1.82 0.79 -13.38
CA HIS A 392 1.13 0.99 -12.11
C HIS A 392 2.15 1.14 -10.99
N LEU A 393 2.05 2.22 -10.22
CA LEU A 393 2.97 2.54 -9.14
C LEU A 393 2.23 2.85 -7.85
N PRO A 394 2.66 2.29 -6.72
CA PRO A 394 2.24 2.78 -5.40
C PRO A 394 2.84 4.17 -5.14
N ILE A 395 2.09 5.03 -4.46
CA ILE A 395 2.54 6.35 -4.03
C ILE A 395 2.74 6.33 -2.52
N MET A 396 3.96 6.60 -2.08
CA MET A 396 4.33 6.67 -0.67
C MET A 396 5.22 7.89 -0.43
N GLU A 397 4.84 8.73 0.52
CA GLU A 397 5.62 9.92 0.86
C GLU A 397 6.97 9.53 1.49
N PRO A 398 8.11 9.94 0.90
CA PRO A 398 9.44 9.63 1.46
C PRO A 398 9.66 10.24 2.85
N ASP A 399 9.10 11.42 3.10
CA ASP A 399 9.20 12.15 4.37
C ASP A 399 8.01 11.92 5.31
N GLY A 400 7.19 10.93 5.03
CA GLY A 400 6.06 10.53 5.85
C GLY A 400 6.48 10.00 7.22
N ILE A 401 5.54 9.96 8.17
CA ILE A 401 5.83 9.47 9.53
C ILE A 401 6.32 8.01 9.54
N ILE A 402 5.78 7.16 8.67
CA ILE A 402 6.19 5.75 8.56
C ILE A 402 7.61 5.68 7.99
N THR A 403 7.83 6.28 6.85
CA THR A 403 9.10 6.23 6.11
C THR A 403 10.24 6.93 6.86
N SER A 404 9.94 7.96 7.66
CA SER A 404 10.96 8.61 8.50
C SER A 404 11.55 7.71 9.59
N VAL A 405 10.78 6.70 10.03
CA VAL A 405 11.16 5.80 11.14
C VAL A 405 11.59 4.43 10.65
N TRP A 406 10.94 3.92 9.60
CA TRP A 406 11.11 2.57 9.09
C TRP A 406 11.80 2.58 7.73
N ASN A 407 12.77 1.68 7.54
CA ASN A 407 13.13 1.29 6.18
C ASN A 407 11.92 0.55 5.62
N SER A 408 11.29 1.08 4.59
CA SER A 408 9.99 0.62 4.10
C SER A 408 10.12 -0.03 2.74
N ALA A 409 9.36 -1.10 2.50
CA ALA A 409 9.26 -1.71 1.18
C ALA A 409 7.83 -2.09 0.84
N ILE A 410 7.46 -1.91 -0.44
CA ILE A 410 6.23 -2.39 -1.03
C ILE A 410 6.57 -3.30 -2.20
N ILE A 411 6.13 -4.56 -2.13
CA ILE A 411 6.14 -5.46 -3.30
C ILE A 411 4.87 -5.17 -4.09
N PHE A 412 4.99 -4.85 -5.36
CA PHE A 412 3.86 -4.48 -6.20
C PHE A 412 3.99 -5.06 -7.62
N ARG A 413 2.98 -4.85 -8.47
CA ARG A 413 3.04 -5.20 -9.89
C ARG A 413 3.03 -3.93 -10.72
N PRO A 414 4.14 -3.58 -11.39
CA PRO A 414 4.16 -2.46 -12.32
C PRO A 414 3.32 -2.75 -13.58
N ARG A 415 3.19 -4.02 -13.95
CA ARG A 415 2.38 -4.55 -15.06
C ARG A 415 1.99 -5.99 -14.79
N ALA A 416 1.02 -6.51 -15.57
CA ALA A 416 0.69 -7.93 -15.56
C ALA A 416 1.95 -8.79 -15.81
N GLY A 417 2.14 -9.80 -14.98
CA GLY A 417 3.28 -10.73 -15.09
C GLY A 417 4.61 -10.20 -14.55
N GLU A 418 4.76 -8.92 -14.27
CA GLU A 418 5.96 -8.32 -13.69
C GLU A 418 5.81 -8.09 -12.19
N LEU A 419 6.93 -8.12 -11.48
CA LEU A 419 7.01 -7.73 -10.07
C LEU A 419 7.98 -6.55 -9.95
N GLY A 420 7.60 -5.61 -9.09
CA GLY A 420 8.42 -4.49 -8.68
C GLY A 420 8.56 -4.43 -7.16
N MET A 421 9.57 -3.72 -6.73
CA MET A 421 9.80 -3.40 -5.34
C MET A 421 10.12 -1.91 -5.21
N LEU A 422 9.27 -1.20 -4.47
CA LEU A 422 9.52 0.16 -4.03
C LEU A 422 10.14 0.08 -2.65
N MET A 423 11.27 0.75 -2.46
CA MET A 423 11.96 0.83 -1.20
C MET A 423 12.25 2.28 -0.85
N ILE A 424 12.03 2.64 0.40
CA ILE A 424 12.37 3.93 0.97
C ILE A 424 13.30 3.68 2.15
N THR A 425 14.58 4.03 2.01
CA THR A 425 15.62 3.67 2.96
C THR A 425 16.80 4.65 2.93
N ARG A 426 17.51 4.77 4.04
CA ARG A 426 18.82 5.45 4.10
C ARG A 426 19.99 4.47 3.88
N ARG A 427 19.69 3.19 3.65
CA ARG A 427 20.70 2.14 3.61
C ARG A 427 21.45 2.10 2.29
N PHE A 428 20.77 2.39 1.21
CA PHE A 428 21.30 2.42 -0.14
C PHE A 428 20.43 3.29 -1.06
N ASP A 429 21.01 3.73 -2.14
CA ASP A 429 20.34 4.37 -3.27
C ASP A 429 20.33 3.44 -4.50
N SER A 430 19.74 3.92 -5.60
CA SER A 430 19.65 3.13 -6.84
C SER A 430 21.02 2.83 -7.46
N ASP A 431 21.99 3.71 -7.31
CA ASP A 431 23.33 3.54 -7.88
C ASP A 431 24.11 2.46 -7.11
N MET A 432 24.01 2.49 -5.77
CA MET A 432 24.57 1.42 -4.92
C MET A 432 23.97 0.05 -5.24
N LEU A 433 22.66 -0.01 -5.51
CA LEU A 433 21.99 -1.25 -5.91
C LEU A 433 22.44 -1.74 -7.28
N ALA A 434 22.63 -0.84 -8.23
CA ALA A 434 23.16 -1.17 -9.54
C ALA A 434 24.60 -1.71 -9.46
N GLN A 435 25.48 -1.06 -8.71
CA GLN A 435 26.84 -1.52 -8.43
C GLN A 435 26.86 -2.86 -7.73
N LYS A 436 25.98 -3.07 -6.75
CA LYS A 436 25.84 -4.36 -6.05
C LYS A 436 25.41 -5.46 -7.02
N LYS A 437 24.52 -5.18 -7.96
CA LYS A 437 24.14 -6.13 -9.00
C LYS A 437 25.30 -6.50 -9.92
N GLU A 438 26.15 -5.54 -10.27
CA GLU A 438 27.35 -5.81 -11.06
C GLU A 438 28.37 -6.67 -10.29
N GLN A 439 28.49 -6.48 -8.97
CA GLN A 439 29.41 -7.22 -8.10
C GLN A 439 28.88 -8.61 -7.75
N ASP A 440 27.62 -8.71 -7.31
CA ASP A 440 26.97 -9.92 -6.85
C ASP A 440 26.38 -10.74 -8.02
N GLY A 441 26.33 -10.16 -9.23
CA GLY A 441 25.87 -10.84 -10.45
C GLY A 441 24.42 -11.33 -10.30
N PRO A 442 24.18 -12.63 -10.54
CA PRO A 442 22.84 -13.21 -10.44
C PRO A 442 22.28 -13.29 -9.01
N ASP A 443 23.08 -12.97 -7.98
CA ASP A 443 22.65 -13.08 -6.58
C ASP A 443 21.86 -11.87 -6.05
N ALA A 444 21.66 -10.84 -6.87
CA ALA A 444 20.86 -9.68 -6.54
C ALA A 444 19.41 -9.79 -7.08
N PRO A 445 18.36 -9.59 -6.24
CA PRO A 445 16.96 -9.74 -6.65
C PRO A 445 16.44 -8.61 -7.55
N LEU A 446 17.15 -7.48 -7.61
CA LEU A 446 16.66 -6.28 -8.27
C LEU A 446 17.22 -6.17 -9.70
N GLY A 447 16.29 -6.00 -10.63
CA GLY A 447 16.56 -5.80 -12.04
C GLY A 447 16.64 -4.33 -12.45
N LYS A 448 16.06 -4.01 -13.60
CA LYS A 448 16.03 -2.65 -14.15
C LYS A 448 15.30 -1.70 -13.19
N ARG A 449 15.81 -0.46 -13.07
CA ARG A 449 15.11 0.64 -12.43
C ARG A 449 13.81 0.95 -13.18
N ILE A 450 12.71 1.17 -12.46
CA ILE A 450 11.39 1.47 -13.04
C ILE A 450 11.17 2.98 -13.11
N VAL A 451 11.60 3.71 -12.06
CA VAL A 451 11.49 5.18 -11.94
C VAL A 451 12.78 5.75 -11.35
#